data_0012ffa490442e66fd28fb4c17c339a0
#
_entry.id   0012ffa490442e66fd28fb4c17c339a0
#
_cell.length_a   1.000
_cell.length_b   1.000
_cell.length_c   1.000
_cell.angle_alpha   90.00
_cell.angle_beta   90.00
_cell.angle_gamma   90.00
#
_symmetry.space_group_name_H-M   'P 1'
#
loop_
_entity.id
_entity.type
_entity.pdbx_description
1 polymer ?
#
loop_
_entity_poly.entity_id
_entity_poly.type
_entity_poly.pdbx_seq_one_letter_code
_entity_poly.pdbx_strand_id
1 'polypeptide(L)'
;CDNSIKKKRNLPVLLEQANGSWQLGKENLPPAGTLNWPRLLPNDFDTVRMKRFPKNGSIWQLEKFTHEMNRMTYNVGGQVEELLQEGAGIYVDALIIYDEAMGHIMFMDNFFMRVEGQNAIMSFMTEAMEKDGRPMKIVVGSEESYEFMKVFCQKLDIQLVLDEVPQLVTMRANVLAGP
;
A
#
# COMPACT_ATOMS: atom_id res chain seq x y z
N CYS A 1 -38.46 3.15 -3.98
CA CYS A 1 -37.90 2.87 -5.31
C CYS A 1 -36.72 3.81 -5.52
N ASP A 2 -35.54 3.35 -5.16
CA ASP A 2 -34.33 4.15 -5.23
C ASP A 2 -33.57 3.76 -6.50
N ASN A 3 -33.76 4.56 -7.54
CA ASN A 3 -33.04 4.48 -8.80
C ASN A 3 -31.74 5.27 -8.64
N SER A 4 -30.79 4.77 -7.84
CA SER A 4 -29.45 5.29 -7.83
C SER A 4 -28.79 4.97 -9.17
N ILE A 5 -28.74 5.98 -10.02
CA ILE A 5 -28.03 5.99 -11.31
C ILE A 5 -26.57 5.61 -11.01
N LYS A 6 -26.21 4.37 -11.34
CA LYS A 6 -24.80 3.92 -11.37
C LYS A 6 -24.09 4.76 -12.44
N LYS A 7 -23.55 5.91 -12.07
CA LYS A 7 -22.65 6.68 -12.95
C LYS A 7 -21.46 5.80 -13.26
N LYS A 8 -21.38 5.30 -14.50
CA LYS A 8 -20.17 4.68 -15.02
C LYS A 8 -19.05 5.73 -14.97
N ARG A 9 -18.11 5.55 -14.07
CA ARG A 9 -16.91 6.40 -14.03
C ARG A 9 -15.95 5.87 -15.08
N ASN A 10 -15.82 6.59 -16.18
CA ASN A 10 -14.78 6.34 -17.16
C ASN A 10 -13.53 7.09 -16.72
N LEU A 11 -12.45 6.36 -16.44
CA LEU A 11 -11.14 6.97 -16.21
C LEU A 11 -10.39 7.11 -17.54
N PRO A 12 -9.74 8.26 -17.79
CA PRO A 12 -8.75 8.34 -18.84
C PRO A 12 -7.56 7.43 -18.48
N VAL A 13 -7.17 6.56 -19.38
CA VAL A 13 -6.02 5.66 -19.23
C VAL A 13 -5.12 5.81 -20.44
N LEU A 14 -3.80 5.76 -20.21
CA LEU A 14 -2.82 5.65 -21.29
C LEU A 14 -2.70 4.19 -21.69
N LEU A 15 -3.04 3.88 -22.92
CA LEU A 15 -2.96 2.54 -23.50
C LEU A 15 -1.75 2.46 -24.43
N GLU A 16 -0.86 1.52 -24.14
CA GLU A 16 0.25 1.22 -25.04
C GLU A 16 -0.27 0.50 -26.28
N GLN A 17 0.09 1.00 -27.45
CA GLN A 17 -0.25 0.42 -28.73
C GLN A 17 0.83 -0.59 -29.17
N ALA A 18 0.48 -1.53 -30.04
CA ALA A 18 1.41 -2.55 -30.54
C ALA A 18 2.65 -1.98 -31.25
N ASN A 19 2.62 -0.71 -31.63
CA ASN A 19 3.75 0.02 -32.25
C ASN A 19 4.60 0.80 -31.21
N GLY A 20 4.36 0.62 -29.92
CA GLY A 20 5.06 1.33 -28.83
C GLY A 20 4.61 2.78 -28.62
N SER A 21 3.58 3.26 -29.31
CA SER A 21 2.99 4.57 -29.05
C SER A 21 1.94 4.50 -27.95
N TRP A 22 1.72 5.62 -27.25
CA TRP A 22 0.71 5.74 -26.21
C TRP A 22 -0.50 6.51 -26.73
N GLN A 23 -1.69 5.98 -26.45
CA GLN A 23 -2.94 6.64 -26.82
C GLN A 23 -3.82 6.80 -25.58
N LEU A 24 -4.46 7.98 -25.47
CA LEU A 24 -5.45 8.22 -24.43
C LEU A 24 -6.72 7.41 -24.73
N GLY A 25 -7.00 6.45 -23.87
CA GLY A 25 -8.21 5.64 -23.90
C GLY A 25 -9.15 5.98 -22.75
N LYS A 26 -10.29 5.31 -22.71
CA LYS A 26 -11.22 5.35 -21.59
C LYS A 26 -11.49 3.92 -21.14
N GLU A 27 -11.23 3.63 -19.88
CA GLU A 27 -11.52 2.34 -19.30
C GLU A 27 -12.70 2.46 -18.32
N ASN A 28 -13.63 1.53 -18.42
CA ASN A 28 -14.71 1.44 -17.44
C ASN A 28 -14.14 0.85 -16.15
N LEU A 29 -14.22 1.60 -15.06
CA LEU A 29 -13.91 1.04 -13.76
C LEU A 29 -14.84 -0.15 -13.48
N PRO A 30 -14.29 -1.26 -12.98
CA PRO A 30 -15.11 -2.34 -12.46
C PRO A 30 -16.02 -1.80 -11.35
N PRO A 31 -17.20 -2.40 -11.14
CA PRO A 31 -18.09 -2.02 -10.06
C PRO A 31 -17.35 -2.03 -8.72
N ALA A 32 -17.66 -1.06 -7.85
CA ALA A 32 -17.13 -1.07 -6.48
C ALA A 32 -17.45 -2.43 -5.83
N GLY A 33 -16.44 -3.12 -5.34
CA GLY A 33 -16.54 -4.49 -4.81
C GLY A 33 -15.97 -5.59 -5.71
N THR A 34 -15.62 -5.27 -6.98
CA THR A 34 -14.88 -6.19 -7.87
C THR A 34 -13.40 -5.83 -7.98
N LEU A 35 -12.95 -4.80 -7.26
CA LEU A 35 -11.54 -4.47 -7.17
C LEU A 35 -10.82 -5.62 -6.46
N ASN A 36 -10.02 -6.36 -7.20
CA ASN A 36 -9.05 -7.26 -6.60
C ASN A 36 -8.00 -6.40 -5.89
N TRP A 37 -8.16 -6.25 -4.59
CA TRP A 37 -7.17 -5.59 -3.76
C TRP A 37 -5.81 -6.26 -3.97
N PRO A 38 -4.73 -5.50 -4.22
CA PRO A 38 -3.40 -6.09 -4.30
C PRO A 38 -3.12 -6.81 -2.98
N ARG A 39 -2.52 -7.99 -3.07
CA ARG A 39 -2.14 -8.81 -1.91
C ARG A 39 -0.63 -8.85 -1.81
N LEU A 40 -0.11 -8.74 -0.61
CA LEU A 40 1.31 -8.96 -0.35
C LEU A 40 1.58 -10.46 -0.35
N LEU A 41 2.26 -10.93 -1.39
CA LEU A 41 2.48 -12.35 -1.63
C LEU A 41 3.97 -12.68 -1.48
N PRO A 42 4.40 -13.18 -0.30
CA PRO A 42 5.77 -13.67 -0.16
C PRO A 42 5.96 -14.92 -1.03
N ASN A 43 7.08 -14.99 -1.74
CA ASN A 43 7.46 -16.21 -2.43
C ASN A 43 7.84 -17.30 -1.41
N ASP A 44 8.05 -18.52 -1.89
CA ASP A 44 8.31 -19.64 -0.99
C ASP A 44 9.68 -19.53 -0.28
N PHE A 45 10.68 -18.94 -0.93
CA PHE A 45 11.99 -18.69 -0.33
C PHE A 45 11.89 -17.69 0.82
N ASP A 46 11.27 -16.53 0.58
CA ASP A 46 11.05 -15.51 1.62
C ASP A 46 10.19 -16.06 2.77
N THR A 47 9.16 -16.84 2.45
CA THR A 47 8.31 -17.48 3.45
C THR A 47 9.13 -18.40 4.38
N VAL A 48 9.97 -19.26 3.82
CA VAL A 48 10.82 -20.17 4.59
C VAL A 48 11.84 -19.39 5.42
N ARG A 49 12.46 -18.35 4.84
CA ARG A 49 13.41 -17.49 5.53
C ARG A 49 12.76 -16.80 6.72
N MET A 50 11.64 -16.10 6.51
CA MET A 50 10.95 -15.35 7.55
C MET A 50 10.38 -16.25 8.66
N LYS A 51 9.94 -17.46 8.35
CA LYS A 51 9.46 -18.42 9.36
C LYS A 51 10.54 -18.84 10.36
N ARG A 52 11.81 -18.74 10.01
CA ARG A 52 12.93 -19.08 10.91
C ARG A 52 13.17 -18.03 11.98
N PHE A 53 12.71 -16.79 11.77
CA PHE A 53 12.87 -15.76 12.77
C PHE A 53 11.93 -16.00 13.97
N PRO A 54 12.42 -15.79 15.20
CA PRO A 54 11.59 -16.01 16.40
C PRO A 54 10.42 -15.04 16.45
N LYS A 55 9.32 -15.44 17.07
CA LYS A 55 8.24 -14.51 17.42
C LYS A 55 8.66 -13.66 18.61
N ASN A 56 8.58 -12.34 18.50
CA ASN A 56 9.06 -11.41 19.53
C ASN A 56 7.96 -10.81 20.42
N GLY A 57 6.69 -11.21 20.21
CA GLY A 57 5.55 -10.70 20.97
C GLY A 57 5.10 -9.28 20.58
N SER A 58 5.77 -8.60 19.64
CA SER A 58 5.38 -7.26 19.21
C SER A 58 4.04 -7.26 18.47
N ILE A 59 3.39 -6.09 18.50
CA ILE A 59 2.17 -5.79 17.77
C ILE A 59 2.48 -4.67 16.81
N TRP A 60 2.28 -4.91 15.52
CA TRP A 60 2.41 -3.90 14.50
C TRP A 60 1.04 -3.41 14.07
N GLN A 61 0.88 -2.11 13.94
CA GLN A 61 -0.27 -1.50 13.28
C GLN A 61 0.12 -1.18 11.84
N LEU A 62 -0.77 -1.46 10.90
CA LEU A 62 -0.51 -1.25 9.48
C LEU A 62 -1.74 -0.65 8.81
N GLU A 63 -1.53 0.38 8.01
CA GLU A 63 -2.56 0.96 7.17
C GLU A 63 -2.04 1.19 5.76
N LYS A 64 -2.79 0.66 4.79
CA LYS A 64 -2.61 0.92 3.37
C LYS A 64 -3.77 1.76 2.87
N PHE A 65 -3.48 2.84 2.16
CA PHE A 65 -4.50 3.69 1.58
C PHE A 65 -4.00 4.33 0.28
N THR A 66 -4.94 4.75 -0.56
CA THR A 66 -4.64 5.49 -1.78
C THR A 66 -5.00 6.95 -1.57
N HIS A 67 -4.10 7.85 -1.94
CA HIS A 67 -4.35 9.29 -1.88
C HIS A 67 -3.94 10.00 -3.17
N GLU A 68 -4.49 11.20 -3.35
CA GLU A 68 -4.17 12.06 -4.47
C GLU A 68 -2.98 12.95 -4.11
N MET A 69 -1.98 12.99 -4.99
CA MET A 69 -0.85 13.92 -4.89
C MET A 69 -0.96 14.95 -6.01
N ASN A 70 -0.92 16.22 -5.63
CA ASN A 70 -0.94 17.34 -6.58
C ASN A 70 0.46 17.72 -7.09
N ARG A 71 1.51 17.25 -6.39
CA ARG A 71 2.91 17.51 -6.73
C ARG A 71 3.73 16.26 -6.51
N MET A 72 4.65 16.04 -7.40
CA MET A 72 5.66 15.00 -7.30
C MET A 72 7.00 15.55 -7.70
N THR A 73 8.00 15.35 -6.84
CA THR A 73 9.39 15.61 -7.17
C THR A 73 10.12 14.29 -7.35
N TYR A 74 10.86 14.14 -8.41
CA TYR A 74 11.72 12.98 -8.62
C TYR A 74 13.13 13.43 -9.00
N ASN A 75 14.11 12.62 -8.63
CA ASN A 75 15.50 12.90 -8.89
C ASN A 75 15.97 12.09 -10.10
N VAL A 76 16.31 12.78 -11.19
CA VAL A 76 16.89 12.17 -12.38
C VAL A 76 18.30 12.72 -12.57
N GLY A 77 19.30 11.85 -12.38
CA GLY A 77 20.68 12.23 -12.62
C GLY A 77 21.23 13.37 -11.74
N GLY A 78 20.67 13.56 -10.53
CA GLY A 78 21.05 14.60 -9.59
C GLY A 78 20.29 15.93 -9.77
N GLN A 79 19.34 16.00 -10.70
CA GLN A 79 18.43 17.13 -10.84
C GLN A 79 17.05 16.75 -10.31
N VAL A 80 16.47 17.64 -9.50
CA VAL A 80 15.10 17.49 -9.00
C VAL A 80 14.14 18.04 -10.04
N GLU A 81 13.37 17.16 -10.66
CA GLU A 81 12.30 17.56 -11.58
C GLU A 81 10.95 17.49 -10.84
N GLU A 82 10.13 18.51 -11.02
CA GLU A 82 8.80 18.60 -10.46
C GLU A 82 7.78 18.28 -11.56
N LEU A 83 7.01 17.23 -11.37
CA LEU A 83 5.88 16.91 -12.23
C LEU A 83 4.67 17.69 -11.72
N LEU A 84 4.41 18.81 -12.36
CA LEU A 84 3.19 19.58 -12.17
C LEU A 84 2.15 19.06 -13.17
N GLN A 85 1.14 18.40 -12.69
CA GLN A 85 -0.02 18.06 -13.52
C GLN A 85 -1.16 19.04 -13.21
N GLU A 86 -1.31 20.06 -14.05
CA GLU A 86 -2.47 20.93 -13.98
C GLU A 86 -3.73 20.12 -14.32
N GLY A 87 -4.59 19.92 -13.33
CA GLY A 87 -5.97 19.45 -13.51
C GLY A 87 -6.22 17.94 -13.45
N ALA A 88 -5.19 17.09 -13.20
CA ALA A 88 -5.40 15.66 -12.90
C ALA A 88 -4.48 15.25 -11.74
N GLY A 89 -5.06 14.87 -10.61
CA GLY A 89 -4.30 14.35 -9.48
C GLY A 89 -3.63 13.00 -9.81
N ILE A 90 -2.43 12.81 -9.29
CA ILE A 90 -1.73 11.54 -9.36
C ILE A 90 -2.13 10.72 -8.13
N TYR A 91 -2.71 9.54 -8.35
CA TYR A 91 -3.06 8.64 -7.26
C TYR A 91 -1.90 7.71 -6.93
N VAL A 92 -1.45 7.76 -5.68
CA VAL A 92 -0.39 6.90 -5.15
C VAL A 92 -0.91 6.04 -4.02
N ASP A 93 -0.37 4.84 -3.92
CA ASP A 93 -0.59 3.99 -2.77
C ASP A 93 0.41 4.37 -1.67
N ALA A 94 -0.05 4.54 -0.45
CA ALA A 94 0.76 4.76 0.73
C ALA A 94 0.63 3.58 1.71
N LEU A 95 1.71 3.28 2.41
CA LEU A 95 1.73 2.31 3.49
C LEU A 95 2.42 2.89 4.70
N ILE A 96 1.80 2.74 5.86
CA ILE A 96 2.36 3.10 7.15
C ILE A 96 2.41 1.85 8.02
N ILE A 97 3.54 1.59 8.67
CA ILE A 97 3.71 0.52 9.66
C ILE A 97 4.25 1.14 10.94
N TYR A 98 3.57 0.87 12.04
CA TYR A 98 3.89 1.38 13.37
C TYR A 98 4.08 0.23 14.34
N ASP A 99 5.11 0.26 15.17
CA ASP A 99 5.33 -0.69 16.25
C ASP A 99 4.78 -0.14 17.56
N GLU A 100 3.80 -0.83 18.16
CA GLU A 100 3.18 -0.40 19.42
C GLU A 100 4.17 -0.43 20.58
N ALA A 101 5.04 -1.42 20.64
CA ALA A 101 5.98 -1.58 21.75
C ALA A 101 7.08 -0.52 21.72
N MET A 102 7.54 -0.17 20.53
CA MET A 102 8.58 0.85 20.34
C MET A 102 8.02 2.27 20.26
N GLY A 103 6.72 2.42 19.98
CA GLY A 103 6.06 3.71 19.91
C GLY A 103 6.49 4.59 18.72
N HIS A 104 6.95 3.99 17.61
CA HIS A 104 7.40 4.76 16.45
C HIS A 104 6.97 4.13 15.11
N ILE A 105 7.03 4.95 14.07
CA ILE A 105 6.82 4.52 12.69
C ILE A 105 8.05 3.73 12.25
N MET A 106 7.83 2.49 11.85
CA MET A 106 8.87 1.63 11.30
C MET A 106 9.04 1.84 9.79
N PHE A 107 7.94 2.12 9.11
CA PHE A 107 7.90 2.26 7.66
C PHE A 107 6.80 3.24 7.25
N MET A 108 7.15 4.14 6.34
CA MET A 108 6.18 5.01 5.68
C MET A 108 6.71 5.34 4.30
N ASP A 109 5.97 4.96 3.26
CA ASP A 109 6.38 5.24 1.88
C ASP A 109 5.16 5.34 0.96
N ASN A 110 5.36 6.00 -0.18
CA ASN A 110 4.41 6.16 -1.26
C ASN A 110 4.88 5.38 -2.48
N PHE A 111 3.96 4.67 -3.13
CA PHE A 111 4.29 3.81 -4.26
C PHE A 111 3.51 4.23 -5.51
N PHE A 112 4.21 4.40 -6.63
CA PHE A 112 3.59 4.65 -7.94
C PHE A 112 3.22 3.38 -8.67
N MET A 113 4.01 2.34 -8.49
CA MET A 113 3.82 1.06 -9.15
C MET A 113 3.58 -0.02 -8.11
N ARG A 114 2.49 -0.74 -8.27
CA ARG A 114 2.09 -1.82 -7.36
C ARG A 114 3.16 -2.88 -7.16
N VAL A 115 3.92 -3.21 -8.21
CA VAL A 115 4.97 -4.26 -8.16
C VAL A 115 6.20 -3.78 -7.41
N GLU A 116 6.69 -2.58 -7.71
CA GLU A 116 7.86 -2.00 -7.04
C GLU A 116 7.58 -1.75 -5.56
N GLY A 117 6.38 -1.22 -5.25
CA GLY A 117 5.94 -1.04 -3.89
C GLY A 117 5.87 -2.35 -3.11
N GLN A 118 5.33 -3.41 -3.70
CA GLN A 118 5.30 -4.72 -3.05
C GLN A 118 6.69 -5.27 -2.76
N ASN A 119 7.65 -5.09 -3.66
CA ASN A 119 9.03 -5.52 -3.45
C ASN A 119 9.70 -4.72 -2.32
N ALA A 120 9.51 -3.41 -2.27
CA ALA A 120 10.03 -2.56 -1.20
C ALA A 120 9.45 -2.95 0.16
N ILE A 121 8.14 -3.17 0.24
CA ILE A 121 7.46 -3.63 1.44
C ILE A 121 7.99 -5.01 1.86
N MET A 122 8.17 -5.94 0.93
CA MET A 122 8.68 -7.28 1.22
C MET A 122 10.11 -7.25 1.76
N SER A 123 11.00 -6.44 1.16
CA SER A 123 12.35 -6.21 1.68
C SER A 123 12.32 -5.66 3.09
N PHE A 124 11.56 -4.60 3.30
CA PHE A 124 11.41 -4.01 4.64
C PHE A 124 10.91 -5.03 5.66
N MET A 125 9.82 -5.76 5.36
CA MET A 125 9.25 -6.75 6.28
C MET A 125 10.25 -7.86 6.62
N THR A 126 11.04 -8.28 5.63
CA THR A 126 12.08 -9.29 5.84
C THR A 126 13.19 -8.77 6.73
N GLU A 127 13.70 -7.57 6.48
CA GLU A 127 14.77 -6.93 7.25
C GLU A 127 14.35 -6.62 8.69
N ALA A 128 13.13 -6.10 8.87
CA ALA A 128 12.59 -5.82 10.19
C ALA A 128 12.43 -7.10 11.01
N MET A 129 11.90 -8.17 10.40
CA MET A 129 11.77 -9.46 11.09
C MET A 129 13.11 -10.16 11.34
N GLU A 130 14.10 -9.96 10.48
CA GLU A 130 15.46 -10.50 10.70
C GLU A 130 16.13 -9.84 11.89
N LYS A 131 15.95 -8.54 12.04
CA LYS A 131 16.54 -7.74 13.12
C LYS A 131 15.84 -7.96 14.45
N ASP A 132 14.51 -7.86 14.46
CA ASP A 132 13.72 -7.73 15.68
C ASP A 132 12.85 -8.96 15.98
N GLY A 133 12.76 -9.90 15.04
CA GLY A 133 11.87 -11.06 15.12
C GLY A 133 10.51 -10.80 14.48
N ARG A 134 9.73 -11.89 14.31
CA ARG A 134 8.38 -11.79 13.74
C ARG A 134 7.39 -11.22 14.76
N PRO A 135 6.51 -10.28 14.36
CA PRO A 135 5.45 -9.82 15.25
C PRO A 135 4.49 -10.98 15.58
N MET A 136 3.93 -10.93 16.76
CA MET A 136 2.88 -11.86 17.16
C MET A 136 1.57 -11.53 16.42
N LYS A 137 1.30 -10.24 16.26
CA LYS A 137 0.05 -9.74 15.71
C LYS A 137 0.28 -8.52 14.81
N ILE A 138 -0.50 -8.44 13.72
CA ILE A 138 -0.64 -7.22 12.90
C ILE A 138 -2.10 -6.77 13.00
N VAL A 139 -2.31 -5.50 13.36
CA VAL A 139 -3.62 -4.85 13.44
C VAL A 139 -3.74 -3.90 12.25
N VAL A 140 -4.88 -3.94 11.57
CA VAL A 140 -5.15 -3.11 10.39
C VAL A 140 -6.49 -2.40 10.55
N GLY A 141 -6.57 -1.14 10.11
CA GLY A 141 -7.74 -0.28 10.29
C GLY A 141 -8.78 -0.35 9.17
N SER A 142 -8.47 -1.04 8.06
CA SER A 142 -9.36 -1.10 6.91
C SER A 142 -9.44 -2.49 6.29
N GLU A 143 -10.57 -2.78 5.61
CA GLU A 143 -10.72 -4.04 4.85
C GLU A 143 -9.68 -4.14 3.72
N GLU A 144 -9.29 -3.01 3.12
CA GLU A 144 -8.23 -2.97 2.12
C GLU A 144 -6.90 -3.47 2.69
N SER A 145 -6.48 -2.93 3.82
CA SER A 145 -5.26 -3.34 4.51
C SER A 145 -5.34 -4.79 4.98
N TYR A 146 -6.53 -5.24 5.39
CA TYR A 146 -6.76 -6.63 5.80
C TYR A 146 -6.54 -7.60 4.63
N GLU A 147 -7.20 -7.39 3.49
CA GLU A 147 -7.04 -8.23 2.31
C GLU A 147 -5.61 -8.16 1.74
N PHE A 148 -4.96 -6.99 1.83
CA PHE A 148 -3.55 -6.83 1.45
C PHE A 148 -2.63 -7.75 2.26
N MET A 149 -2.79 -7.80 3.58
CA MET A 149 -1.92 -8.55 4.50
C MET A 149 -2.31 -9.99 4.73
N LYS A 150 -3.52 -10.40 4.38
CA LYS A 150 -4.11 -11.69 4.73
C LYS A 150 -3.25 -12.91 4.37
N VAL A 151 -2.81 -12.99 3.11
CA VAL A 151 -2.00 -14.13 2.65
C VAL A 151 -0.60 -14.12 3.29
N PHE A 152 -0.01 -12.93 3.44
CA PHE A 152 1.28 -12.76 4.10
C PHE A 152 1.24 -13.27 5.55
N CYS A 153 0.27 -12.78 6.33
CA CYS A 153 0.11 -13.18 7.73
C CYS A 153 -0.20 -14.68 7.88
N GLN A 154 -1.07 -15.20 7.01
CA GLN A 154 -1.40 -16.64 7.01
C GLN A 154 -0.17 -17.51 6.73
N LYS A 155 0.63 -17.13 5.71
CA LYS A 155 1.85 -17.88 5.37
C LYS A 155 2.89 -17.84 6.48
N LEU A 156 2.95 -16.77 7.28
CA LEU A 156 3.96 -16.58 8.32
C LEU A 156 3.47 -16.91 9.73
N ASP A 157 2.24 -17.41 9.88
CA ASP A 157 1.63 -17.70 11.18
C ASP A 157 1.64 -16.47 12.11
N ILE A 158 1.25 -15.31 11.56
CA ILE A 158 1.05 -14.06 12.26
C ILE A 158 -0.44 -13.83 12.42
N GLN A 159 -0.91 -13.44 13.61
CA GLN A 159 -2.31 -13.10 13.82
C GLN A 159 -2.63 -11.79 13.09
N LEU A 160 -3.60 -11.79 12.19
CA LEU A 160 -4.11 -10.59 11.54
C LEU A 160 -5.47 -10.22 12.15
N VAL A 161 -5.61 -8.95 12.55
CA VAL A 161 -6.83 -8.43 13.20
C VAL A 161 -7.26 -7.14 12.49
N LEU A 162 -8.54 -7.06 12.15
CA LEU A 162 -9.18 -5.82 11.70
C LEU A 162 -9.75 -5.12 12.94
N ASP A 163 -9.20 -3.97 13.31
CA ASP A 163 -9.59 -3.21 14.51
C ASP A 163 -9.19 -1.74 14.35
N GLU A 164 -9.57 -0.89 15.28
CA GLU A 164 -9.17 0.51 15.27
C GLU A 164 -7.66 0.68 15.43
N VAL A 165 -7.07 1.57 14.64
CA VAL A 165 -5.64 1.93 14.66
C VAL A 165 -5.49 3.45 14.85
N PRO A 166 -5.82 3.98 16.05
CA PRO A 166 -5.95 5.42 16.26
C PRO A 166 -4.66 6.20 15.99
N GLN A 167 -3.49 5.60 16.20
CA GLN A 167 -2.21 6.21 15.89
C GLN A 167 -2.06 6.44 14.39
N LEU A 168 -2.44 5.46 13.58
CA LEU A 168 -2.34 5.55 12.12
C LEU A 168 -3.40 6.48 11.52
N VAL A 169 -4.56 6.60 12.13
CA VAL A 169 -5.61 7.56 11.69
C VAL A 169 -5.07 8.99 11.72
N THR A 170 -4.39 9.38 12.79
CA THR A 170 -3.77 10.70 12.90
C THR A 170 -2.64 10.90 11.88
N MET A 171 -1.80 9.90 11.70
CA MET A 171 -0.70 9.94 10.73
C MET A 171 -1.21 10.03 9.29
N ARG A 172 -2.22 9.23 8.95
CA ARG A 172 -2.90 9.30 7.65
C ARG A 172 -3.48 10.69 7.39
N ALA A 173 -4.14 11.29 8.38
CA ALA A 173 -4.69 12.65 8.25
C ALA A 173 -3.59 13.67 7.94
N ASN A 174 -2.42 13.56 8.57
CA ASN A 174 -1.28 14.43 8.32
C ASN A 174 -0.72 14.24 6.90
N VAL A 175 -0.61 12.99 6.42
CA VAL A 175 -0.19 12.69 5.04
C VAL A 175 -1.16 13.28 4.02
N LEU A 176 -2.46 13.17 4.27
CA LEU A 176 -3.50 13.68 3.38
C LEU A 176 -3.60 15.21 3.39
N ALA A 177 -3.23 15.86 4.48
CA ALA A 177 -3.25 17.32 4.58
C ALA A 177 -2.16 18.00 3.73
N GLY A 178 -1.10 17.27 3.38
CA GLY A 178 0.09 17.79 2.70
C GLY A 178 0.88 18.79 3.58
N PRO A 179 2.04 19.20 3.13
CA PRO A 179 2.77 20.30 3.77
C PRO A 179 2.12 21.65 3.46
#